data_40357595c1012bebea548591c1bf3796
#
_entry.id   40357595c1012bebea548591c1bf3796
#
_cell.length_a   1.000
_cell.length_b   1.000
_cell.length_c   1.000
_cell.angle_alpha   90.00
_cell.angle_beta   90.00
_cell.angle_gamma   90.00
#
_symmetry.space_group_name_H-M   'P 1'
#
loop_
_entity.id
_entity.type
_entity.pdbx_description
1 polymer ?
#
loop_
_entity_poly.entity_id
_entity_poly.type
_entity_poly.pdbx_seq_one_letter_code
_entity_poly.pdbx_strand_id
1 'polypeptide(L)'
;GYRVVLATNPLFPRIATEERIRWTGLMPGDFELVTTYENSHACKPNLLYFQEILDTLGLEASECLMVGNDVGEDGVVKQLGMDIFYITDCLINPDGIDVEHELHGNFEDLKEYIRRA
;
A
#
# COMPACT_ATOMS: atom_id res chain seq x y z
N GLY A 1 -3.07 5.72 17.60
CA GLY A 1 -3.36 4.93 16.43
C GLY A 1 -2.39 5.15 15.29
N TYR A 2 -2.51 4.36 14.27
CA TYR A 2 -1.66 4.45 13.10
C TYR A 2 -2.24 5.45 12.08
N ARG A 3 -1.34 6.07 11.34
CA ARG A 3 -1.70 6.85 10.16
C ARG A 3 -1.95 5.89 9.01
N VAL A 4 -3.06 6.04 8.30
CA VAL A 4 -3.46 5.09 7.25
C VAL A 4 -3.56 5.80 5.91
N VAL A 5 -2.92 5.23 4.91
CA VAL A 5 -2.91 5.72 3.52
C VAL A 5 -3.45 4.63 2.61
N LEU A 6 -4.32 4.99 1.70
CA LEU A 6 -4.75 4.07 0.64
C LEU A 6 -3.86 4.31 -0.59
N ALA A 7 -2.87 3.44 -0.76
CA ALA A 7 -1.89 3.51 -1.83
C ALA A 7 -2.32 2.60 -3.00
N THR A 8 -3.36 3.00 -3.68
CA THR A 8 -3.84 2.30 -4.88
C THR A 8 -3.18 2.88 -6.12
N ASN A 9 -3.01 2.04 -7.15
CA ASN A 9 -2.38 2.51 -8.39
C ASN A 9 -3.23 3.63 -9.01
N PRO A 10 -2.67 4.84 -9.26
CA PRO A 10 -3.45 6.03 -9.56
C PRO A 10 -3.88 6.11 -11.03
N LEU A 11 -4.50 5.05 -11.52
CA LEU A 11 -4.96 4.96 -12.92
C LEU A 11 -6.35 5.55 -13.13
N PHE A 12 -7.09 5.80 -12.05
CA PHE A 12 -8.46 6.27 -12.11
C PHE A 12 -8.59 7.67 -11.52
N PRO A 13 -9.55 8.48 -12.01
CA PRO A 13 -9.88 9.77 -11.43
C PRO A 13 -10.34 9.63 -9.97
N ARG A 14 -10.13 10.69 -9.20
CA ARG A 14 -10.51 10.71 -7.78
C ARG A 14 -11.97 10.30 -7.56
N ILE A 15 -12.88 10.78 -8.40
CA ILE A 15 -14.30 10.48 -8.24
C ILE A 15 -14.58 8.97 -8.32
N ALA A 16 -13.91 8.27 -9.21
CA ALA A 16 -14.06 6.81 -9.35
C ALA A 16 -13.43 6.08 -8.17
N THR A 17 -12.24 6.49 -7.74
CA THR A 17 -11.55 5.88 -6.61
C THR A 17 -12.34 6.08 -5.31
N GLU A 18 -12.87 7.27 -5.07
CA GLU A 18 -13.68 7.54 -3.88
C GLU A 18 -14.96 6.73 -3.88
N GLU A 19 -15.59 6.53 -5.03
CA GLU A 19 -16.79 5.70 -5.14
C GLU A 19 -16.48 4.24 -4.79
N ARG A 20 -15.36 3.71 -5.25
CA ARG A 20 -14.92 2.36 -4.90
C ARG A 20 -14.67 2.20 -3.40
N ILE A 21 -14.12 3.23 -2.75
CA ILE A 21 -13.97 3.23 -1.29
C ILE A 21 -15.33 3.12 -0.62
N ARG A 22 -16.31 3.90 -1.06
CA ARG A 22 -17.66 3.89 -0.48
C ARG A 22 -18.34 2.53 -0.63
N TRP A 23 -18.08 1.80 -1.71
CA TRP A 23 -18.61 0.44 -1.89
C TRP A 23 -18.12 -0.54 -0.82
N THR A 24 -16.99 -0.27 -0.19
CA THR A 24 -16.47 -1.11 0.90
C THR A 24 -17.08 -0.79 2.26
N GLY A 25 -17.87 0.27 2.34
CA GLY A 25 -18.42 0.76 3.61
C GLY A 25 -17.53 1.79 4.30
N LEU A 26 -16.38 2.11 3.71
CA LEU A 26 -15.48 3.14 4.22
C LEU A 26 -15.70 4.46 3.48
N MET A 27 -15.14 5.53 4.02
CA MET A 27 -15.20 6.85 3.41
C MET A 27 -13.78 7.32 3.07
N PRO A 28 -13.61 8.17 2.02
CA PRO A 28 -12.28 8.70 1.69
C PRO A 28 -11.60 9.39 2.87
N GLY A 29 -12.36 10.03 3.74
CA GLY A 29 -11.83 10.71 4.93
C GLY A 29 -11.30 9.78 6.01
N ASP A 30 -11.51 8.46 5.89
CA ASP A 30 -10.91 7.48 6.80
C ASP A 30 -9.42 7.31 6.56
N PHE A 31 -8.90 7.84 5.44
CA PHE A 31 -7.50 7.75 5.06
C PHE A 31 -6.87 9.15 5.07
N GLU A 32 -5.62 9.22 5.51
CA GLU A 32 -4.87 10.48 5.49
C GLU A 32 -4.54 10.92 4.07
N LEU A 33 -4.32 9.95 3.19
CA LEU A 33 -4.06 10.19 1.76
C LEU A 33 -4.67 9.03 0.96
N VAL A 34 -5.28 9.37 -0.15
CA VAL A 34 -5.74 8.40 -1.17
C VAL A 34 -5.08 8.80 -2.47
N THR A 35 -4.30 7.90 -3.07
CA THR A 35 -3.66 8.20 -4.36
C THR A 35 -4.65 8.09 -5.51
N THR A 36 -4.68 9.12 -6.35
CA THR A 36 -5.59 9.24 -7.48
C THR A 36 -4.84 9.77 -8.70
N TYR A 37 -5.46 9.69 -9.86
CA TYR A 37 -4.88 10.24 -11.08
C TYR A 37 -4.48 11.71 -10.92
N GLU A 38 -5.29 12.50 -10.21
CA GLU A 38 -5.07 13.94 -10.07
C GLU A 38 -3.93 14.32 -9.13
N ASN A 39 -3.61 13.48 -8.15
CA ASN A 39 -2.62 13.83 -7.12
C ASN A 39 -1.31 13.03 -7.20
N SER A 40 -1.13 12.23 -8.24
CA SER A 40 0.04 11.37 -8.37
C SER A 40 0.74 11.60 -9.70
N HIS A 41 2.07 11.57 -9.68
CA HIS A 41 2.91 11.84 -10.86
C HIS A 41 3.59 10.59 -11.41
N ALA A 42 3.38 9.45 -10.76
CA ALA A 42 3.92 8.16 -11.18
C ALA A 42 2.96 7.05 -10.76
N CYS A 43 3.15 5.87 -11.30
CA CYS A 43 2.38 4.68 -11.01
C CYS A 43 3.28 3.59 -10.45
N LYS A 44 2.70 2.65 -9.70
CA LYS A 44 3.42 1.44 -9.30
C LYS A 44 3.86 0.67 -10.55
N PRO A 45 5.00 0.04 -10.56
CA PRO A 45 5.97 -0.14 -9.48
C PRO A 45 7.09 0.91 -9.43
N ASN A 46 6.91 2.04 -10.09
CA ASN A 46 7.92 3.10 -10.10
C ASN A 46 8.14 3.62 -8.67
N LEU A 47 9.40 3.66 -8.23
CA LEU A 47 9.75 4.14 -6.89
C LEU A 47 9.33 5.58 -6.64
N LEU A 48 9.24 6.40 -7.69
CA LEU A 48 8.76 7.78 -7.56
C LEU A 48 7.33 7.85 -7.02
N TYR A 49 6.50 6.85 -7.32
CA TYR A 49 5.15 6.77 -6.78
C TYR A 49 5.17 6.74 -5.24
N PHE A 50 5.96 5.85 -4.68
CA PHE A 50 6.05 5.70 -3.22
C PHE A 50 6.80 6.86 -2.57
N GLN A 51 7.84 7.37 -3.23
CA GLN A 51 8.59 8.51 -2.72
C GLN A 51 7.71 9.75 -2.62
N GLU A 52 6.83 9.98 -3.59
CA GLU A 52 5.89 11.09 -3.57
C GLU A 52 4.96 11.01 -2.36
N ILE A 53 4.48 9.81 -2.02
CA ILE A 53 3.66 9.60 -0.82
C ILE A 53 4.43 9.97 0.44
N LEU A 54 5.66 9.50 0.57
CA LEU A 54 6.51 9.80 1.72
C LEU A 54 6.77 11.31 1.84
N ASP A 55 7.09 11.95 0.73
CA ASP A 55 7.35 13.40 0.71
C ASP A 55 6.11 14.19 1.09
N THR A 56 4.95 13.80 0.58
CA THR A 56 3.68 14.47 0.88
C THR A 56 3.34 14.39 2.37
N LEU A 57 3.63 13.25 3.00
CA LEU A 57 3.31 13.03 4.41
C LEU A 57 4.44 13.42 5.36
N GLY A 58 5.63 13.73 4.83
CA GLY A 58 6.79 14.05 5.65
C GLY A 58 7.31 12.87 6.43
N LEU A 59 7.26 11.66 5.86
CA LEU A 59 7.68 10.44 6.53
C LEU A 59 8.92 9.84 5.88
N GLU A 60 9.70 9.12 6.72
CA GLU A 60 10.79 8.29 6.25
C GLU A 60 10.27 6.89 5.94
N ALA A 61 10.85 6.23 4.94
CA ALA A 61 10.44 4.88 4.56
C ALA A 61 10.51 3.89 5.73
N SER A 62 11.54 4.02 6.57
CA SER A 62 11.72 3.15 7.74
C SER A 62 10.62 3.25 8.79
N GLU A 63 9.81 4.30 8.73
CA GLU A 63 8.68 4.51 9.66
C GLU A 63 7.38 3.89 9.14
N CYS A 64 7.38 3.34 7.93
CA CYS A 64 6.18 2.92 7.22
C CYS A 64 6.16 1.42 6.98
N LEU A 65 4.95 0.86 6.95
CA LEU A 65 4.69 -0.51 6.53
C LEU A 65 3.76 -0.47 5.32
N MET A 66 4.20 -1.07 4.22
CA MET A 66 3.32 -1.29 3.07
C MET A 66 2.58 -2.60 3.27
N VAL A 67 1.28 -2.59 3.09
CA VAL A 67 0.45 -3.80 3.07
C VAL A 67 -0.04 -3.96 1.64
N GLY A 68 0.30 -5.05 1.00
CA GLY A 68 -0.04 -5.26 -0.39
C GLY A 68 -0.17 -6.72 -0.78
N ASN A 69 -0.82 -6.94 -1.90
CA ASN A 69 -1.06 -8.28 -2.45
C ASN A 69 -0.34 -8.51 -3.78
N ASP A 70 0.23 -7.49 -4.38
CA ASP A 70 0.91 -7.59 -5.67
C ASP A 70 2.42 -7.48 -5.45
N VAL A 71 3.11 -8.62 -5.56
CA VAL A 71 4.56 -8.69 -5.28
C VAL A 71 5.35 -7.79 -6.22
N GLY A 72 4.96 -7.72 -7.49
CA GLY A 72 5.64 -6.90 -8.47
C GLY A 72 5.43 -5.40 -8.26
N GLU A 73 4.19 -4.99 -7.96
CA GLU A 73 3.85 -3.57 -7.78
C GLU A 73 4.24 -3.04 -6.40
N ASP A 74 4.06 -3.84 -5.36
CA ASP A 74 4.24 -3.37 -3.98
C ASP A 74 5.60 -3.69 -3.39
N GLY A 75 6.22 -4.78 -3.83
CA GLY A 75 7.48 -5.25 -3.26
C GLY A 75 8.66 -4.32 -3.47
N VAL A 76 8.59 -3.42 -4.46
CA VAL A 76 9.66 -2.47 -4.74
C VAL A 76 9.94 -1.50 -3.59
N VAL A 77 9.00 -1.34 -2.65
CA VAL A 77 9.17 -0.45 -1.49
C VAL A 77 10.37 -0.83 -0.62
N LYS A 78 10.79 -2.09 -0.67
CA LYS A 78 11.99 -2.54 0.06
C LYS A 78 13.24 -1.80 -0.37
N GLN A 79 13.29 -1.39 -1.64
CA GLN A 79 14.42 -0.62 -2.16
C GLN A 79 14.51 0.78 -1.54
N LEU A 80 13.41 1.28 -0.98
CA LEU A 80 13.39 2.56 -0.25
C LEU A 80 13.67 2.39 1.24
N GLY A 81 13.75 1.16 1.73
CA GLY A 81 13.91 0.88 3.15
C GLY A 81 12.59 0.73 3.90
N MET A 82 11.48 0.60 3.19
CA MET A 82 10.16 0.38 3.77
C MET A 82 9.92 -1.11 3.96
N ASP A 83 9.31 -1.48 5.09
CA ASP A 83 8.86 -2.85 5.32
C ASP A 83 7.60 -3.13 4.52
N ILE A 84 7.38 -4.40 4.19
CA ILE A 84 6.19 -4.84 3.48
C ILE A 84 5.61 -6.10 4.12
N PHE A 85 4.29 -6.15 4.20
CA PHE A 85 3.52 -7.33 4.60
C PHE A 85 2.67 -7.76 3.41
N TYR A 86 2.91 -8.97 2.92
CA TYR A 86 2.15 -9.51 1.79
C TYR A 86 0.90 -10.22 2.26
N ILE A 87 -0.26 -9.78 1.78
CA ILE A 87 -1.55 -10.44 2.04
C ILE A 87 -1.67 -11.63 1.10
N THR A 88 -1.79 -12.83 1.68
CA THR A 88 -1.81 -14.07 0.90
C THR A 88 -3.19 -14.46 0.40
N ASP A 89 -4.26 -13.86 0.94
CA ASP A 89 -5.65 -14.16 0.52
C ASP A 89 -5.88 -13.94 -0.98
N CYS A 90 -5.17 -12.96 -1.56
CA CYS A 90 -5.32 -12.60 -2.97
C CYS A 90 -3.96 -12.22 -3.59
N LEU A 91 -2.92 -12.99 -3.26
CA LEU A 91 -1.56 -12.70 -3.69
C LEU A 91 -1.41 -12.80 -5.21
N ILE A 92 -0.83 -11.77 -5.81
CA ILE A 92 -0.46 -11.73 -7.23
C ILE A 92 1.06 -11.83 -7.31
N ASN A 93 1.55 -12.97 -7.80
CA ASN A 93 2.98 -13.26 -7.85
C ASN A 93 3.32 -14.07 -9.10
N PRO A 94 3.14 -13.49 -10.31
CA PRO A 94 3.31 -14.23 -11.55
C PRO A 94 4.75 -14.72 -11.79
N ASP A 95 5.74 -14.02 -11.21
CA ASP A 95 7.15 -14.37 -11.38
C ASP A 95 7.64 -15.40 -10.35
N GLY A 96 6.77 -15.83 -9.43
CA GLY A 96 7.10 -16.84 -8.43
C GLY A 96 8.19 -16.41 -7.46
N ILE A 97 8.24 -15.11 -7.12
CA ILE A 97 9.21 -14.59 -6.15
C ILE A 97 8.92 -15.21 -4.79
N ASP A 98 9.97 -15.66 -4.10
CA ASP A 98 9.84 -16.25 -2.77
C ASP A 98 9.48 -15.16 -1.75
N VAL A 99 8.29 -15.27 -1.16
CA VAL A 99 7.83 -14.35 -0.11
C VAL A 99 7.84 -15.00 1.29
N GLU A 100 8.27 -16.26 1.39
CA GLU A 100 8.30 -16.98 2.67
C GLU A 100 9.22 -16.34 3.70
N HIS A 101 10.26 -15.64 3.25
CA HIS A 101 11.21 -14.94 4.11
C HIS A 101 10.80 -13.51 4.41
N GLU A 102 9.66 -13.06 3.87
CA GLU A 102 9.11 -11.74 4.11
C GLU A 102 7.93 -11.85 5.09
N LEU A 103 7.51 -10.71 5.64
CA LEU A 103 6.26 -10.67 6.38
C LEU A 103 5.13 -11.06 5.44
N HIS A 104 4.31 -12.02 5.82
CA HIS A 104 3.19 -12.48 4.99
C HIS A 104 2.14 -13.15 5.84
N GLY A 105 0.94 -13.23 5.30
CA GLY A 105 -0.16 -13.93 5.93
C GLY A 105 -1.51 -13.44 5.42
N ASN A 106 -2.58 -13.96 6.01
CA ASN A 106 -3.93 -13.51 5.72
C ASN A 106 -4.25 -12.22 6.52
N PHE A 107 -5.48 -11.71 6.39
CA PHE A 107 -5.86 -10.48 7.10
C PHE A 107 -5.84 -10.66 8.62
N GLU A 108 -6.15 -11.84 9.13
CA GLU A 108 -6.06 -12.07 10.58
C GLU A 108 -4.62 -12.04 11.06
N ASP A 109 -3.69 -12.59 10.28
CA ASP A 109 -2.26 -12.52 10.57
C ASP A 109 -1.76 -11.08 10.57
N LEU A 110 -2.24 -10.26 9.65
CA LEU A 110 -1.90 -8.84 9.59
C LEU A 110 -2.40 -8.12 10.84
N LYS A 111 -3.64 -8.37 11.25
CA LYS A 111 -4.22 -7.76 12.47
C LYS A 111 -3.37 -8.09 13.69
N GLU A 112 -2.95 -9.34 13.81
CA GLU A 112 -2.11 -9.78 14.92
C GLU A 112 -0.73 -9.10 14.88
N TYR A 113 -0.15 -9.00 13.70
CA TYR A 113 1.14 -8.30 13.52
C TYR A 113 1.06 -6.84 13.97
N ILE A 114 0.01 -6.14 13.56
CA ILE A 114 -0.19 -4.73 13.91
C ILE A 114 -0.40 -4.56 15.40
N ARG A 115 -1.13 -5.47 16.06
CA ARG A 115 -1.36 -5.41 17.49
C ARG A 115 -0.08 -5.57 18.31
N ARG A 116 0.89 -6.31 17.79
CA ARG A 116 2.17 -6.57 18.48
C ARG A 116 3.21 -5.49 18.19
N ALA A 117 3.00 -4.70 17.17
CA ALA A 117 3.97 -3.69 16.75
C ALA A 117 4.01 -2.47 17.68
#